data_7216961cfc78c90152b0743139a0af1f
#
_entry.id   7216961cfc78c90152b0743139a0af1f
#
_cell.length_a   1.000
_cell.length_b   1.000
_cell.length_c   1.000
_cell.angle_alpha   90.00
_cell.angle_beta   90.00
_cell.angle_gamma   90.00
#
_symmetry.space_group_name_H-M   'P 1'
#
loop_
_entity.id
_entity.type
_entity.pdbx_description
1 polymer ?
#
loop_
_entity_poly.entity_id
_entity_poly.type
_entity_poly.pdbx_seq_one_letter_code
_entity_poly.pdbx_strand_id
1 'polypeptide(L)'
;MQNEKVICNKFSFAYESNTFGIHDIDLTIQEGEFIVLTGKSGCGKTTLTRCINGLIPDFFEGTITGSCRVCGMDISEHETGDYSSYVGSVFQDPRSQFFTLHVKTEIPFPSENLGTPSSVIQDRFRNTVKQLNISNLLKKSIFELSSGEKQK
;
A
#
# COMPACT_ATOMS: atom_id res chain seq x y z
N MET A 1 -10.30 23.07 6.18
CA MET A 1 -10.37 22.32 4.90
C MET A 1 -10.40 20.84 5.27
N GLN A 2 -11.37 20.08 4.77
CA GLN A 2 -11.40 18.64 4.98
C GLN A 2 -10.15 18.05 4.30
N ASN A 3 -9.38 17.27 5.05
CA ASN A 3 -8.14 16.68 4.53
C ASN A 3 -8.47 15.32 3.88
N GLU A 4 -9.04 15.38 2.68
CA GLU A 4 -9.46 14.22 1.91
C GLU A 4 -8.23 13.46 1.40
N LYS A 5 -8.15 12.18 1.70
CA LYS A 5 -7.02 11.32 1.32
C LYS A 5 -7.31 10.50 0.08
N VAL A 6 -8.57 10.09 -0.12
CA VAL A 6 -9.00 9.40 -1.33
C VAL A 6 -10.31 10.02 -1.80
N ILE A 7 -10.40 10.36 -3.08
CA ILE A 7 -11.61 10.87 -3.71
C ILE A 7 -11.77 10.16 -5.05
N CYS A 8 -12.78 9.33 -5.19
CA CYS A 8 -13.17 8.74 -6.45
C CYS A 8 -14.57 9.26 -6.84
N ASN A 9 -14.73 9.73 -8.09
CA ASN A 9 -15.97 10.23 -8.62
C ASN A 9 -16.33 9.43 -9.87
N LYS A 10 -17.43 8.67 -9.82
CA LYS A 10 -17.89 7.77 -10.88
C LYS A 10 -16.74 6.99 -11.50
N PHE A 11 -15.82 6.57 -10.64
CA PHE A 11 -14.60 5.92 -11.04
C PHE A 11 -14.88 4.48 -11.47
N SER A 12 -14.41 4.12 -12.66
CA SER A 12 -14.48 2.76 -13.16
C SER A 12 -13.11 2.35 -13.70
N PHE A 13 -12.78 1.08 -13.53
CA PHE A 13 -11.60 0.45 -14.12
C PHE A 13 -11.96 -0.93 -14.65
N ALA A 14 -11.61 -1.21 -15.90
CA ALA A 14 -11.76 -2.51 -16.55
C ALA A 14 -10.39 -3.02 -17.02
N TYR A 15 -10.01 -4.25 -16.62
CA TYR A 15 -8.78 -4.88 -17.10
C TYR A 15 -8.85 -5.16 -18.60
N GLU A 16 -7.74 -4.97 -19.33
CA GLU A 16 -7.71 -5.25 -20.79
C GLU A 16 -8.00 -6.72 -21.12
N SER A 17 -7.53 -7.65 -20.27
CA SER A 17 -7.66 -9.08 -20.51
C SER A 17 -9.08 -9.64 -20.37
N ASN A 18 -9.98 -8.88 -19.77
CA ASN A 18 -11.36 -9.31 -19.53
C ASN A 18 -12.26 -8.12 -19.16
N THR A 19 -13.60 -8.34 -19.19
CA THR A 19 -14.59 -7.31 -18.82
C THR A 19 -14.75 -7.13 -17.29
N PHE A 20 -13.89 -7.77 -16.48
CA PHE A 20 -13.93 -7.64 -15.03
C PHE A 20 -13.24 -6.36 -14.58
N GLY A 21 -13.82 -5.73 -13.57
CA GLY A 21 -13.30 -4.49 -13.03
C GLY A 21 -14.15 -3.96 -11.89
N ILE A 22 -14.11 -2.66 -11.71
CA ILE A 22 -14.98 -1.91 -10.78
C ILE A 22 -15.69 -0.82 -11.57
N HIS A 23 -16.93 -0.51 -11.20
CA HIS A 23 -17.77 0.41 -11.95
C HIS A 23 -18.44 1.43 -11.03
N ASP A 24 -18.51 2.67 -11.48
CA ASP A 24 -19.24 3.78 -10.86
C ASP A 24 -18.98 3.92 -9.35
N ILE A 25 -17.71 3.88 -8.97
CA ILE A 25 -17.30 4.05 -7.57
C ILE A 25 -17.32 5.54 -7.23
N ASP A 26 -18.18 5.91 -6.28
CA ASP A 26 -18.14 7.19 -5.58
C ASP A 26 -17.65 6.92 -4.15
N LEU A 27 -16.46 7.42 -3.81
CA LEU A 27 -15.81 7.18 -2.52
C LEU A 27 -15.03 8.40 -2.09
N THR A 28 -15.23 8.83 -0.85
CA THR A 28 -14.37 9.81 -0.20
C THR A 28 -13.88 9.27 1.14
N ILE A 29 -12.56 9.31 1.35
CA ILE A 29 -11.92 8.92 2.62
C ILE A 29 -11.18 10.14 3.18
N GLN A 30 -11.50 10.47 4.43
CA GLN A 30 -10.88 11.58 5.17
C GLN A 30 -9.64 11.11 5.93
N GLU A 31 -8.78 12.05 6.28
CA GLU A 31 -7.65 11.75 7.17
C GLU A 31 -8.13 11.22 8.53
N GLY A 32 -7.49 10.13 8.98
CA GLY A 32 -7.80 9.49 10.27
C GLY A 32 -8.98 8.54 10.25
N GLU A 33 -9.67 8.39 9.12
CA GLU A 33 -10.76 7.40 9.01
C GLU A 33 -10.22 5.97 8.98
N PHE A 34 -11.01 5.05 9.54
CA PHE A 34 -10.82 3.62 9.45
C PHE A 34 -11.94 3.01 8.60
N ILE A 35 -11.60 2.54 7.40
CA ILE A 35 -12.56 2.01 6.44
C ILE A 35 -12.45 0.48 6.35
N VAL A 36 -13.59 -0.22 6.42
CA VAL A 36 -13.68 -1.66 6.21
C VAL A 36 -14.35 -1.95 4.88
N LEU A 37 -13.58 -2.51 3.94
CA LEU A 37 -14.09 -2.91 2.63
C LEU A 37 -14.53 -4.39 2.66
N THR A 38 -15.82 -4.64 2.61
CA THR A 38 -16.42 -5.98 2.65
C THR A 38 -17.13 -6.34 1.35
N GLY A 39 -17.33 -7.62 1.12
CA GLY A 39 -18.07 -8.13 -0.03
C GLY A 39 -17.60 -9.52 -0.46
N LYS A 40 -18.35 -10.13 -1.39
CA LYS A 40 -18.04 -11.46 -1.95
C LYS A 40 -16.67 -11.51 -2.62
N SER A 41 -16.09 -12.71 -2.72
CA SER A 41 -14.87 -12.90 -3.53
C SER A 41 -15.15 -12.48 -4.99
N GLY A 42 -14.18 -11.78 -5.60
CA GLY A 42 -14.31 -11.31 -6.99
C GLY A 42 -15.10 -10.00 -7.19
N CYS A 43 -15.65 -9.37 -6.13
CA CYS A 43 -16.43 -8.14 -6.29
C CYS A 43 -15.61 -6.84 -6.45
N GLY A 44 -14.30 -6.92 -6.71
CA GLY A 44 -13.47 -5.77 -7.01
C GLY A 44 -12.71 -5.14 -5.85
N LYS A 45 -12.77 -5.67 -4.61
CA LYS A 45 -12.05 -5.11 -3.45
C LYS A 45 -10.55 -4.93 -3.71
N THR A 46 -9.91 -5.97 -4.20
CA THR A 46 -8.46 -5.93 -4.53
C THR A 46 -8.17 -4.96 -5.67
N THR A 47 -9.07 -4.82 -6.64
CA THR A 47 -8.94 -3.84 -7.73
C THR A 47 -8.97 -2.43 -7.18
N LEU A 48 -9.93 -2.10 -6.31
CA LEU A 48 -10.00 -0.79 -5.68
C LEU A 48 -8.75 -0.48 -4.84
N THR A 49 -8.26 -1.44 -4.04
CA THR A 49 -7.02 -1.23 -3.27
C THR A 49 -5.79 -1.08 -4.16
N ARG A 50 -5.73 -1.74 -5.33
CA ARG A 50 -4.68 -1.55 -6.33
C ARG A 50 -4.71 -0.16 -6.97
N CYS A 51 -5.89 0.42 -7.15
CA CYS A 51 -6.02 1.81 -7.59
C CYS A 51 -5.49 2.76 -6.51
N ILE A 52 -5.87 2.54 -5.24
CA ILE A 52 -5.47 3.41 -4.12
C ILE A 52 -3.95 3.38 -3.86
N ASN A 53 -3.30 2.25 -4.06
CA ASN A 53 -1.85 2.13 -3.86
C ASN A 53 -1.01 2.39 -5.13
N GLY A 54 -1.64 2.87 -6.20
CA GLY A 54 -0.97 3.24 -7.44
C GLY A 54 -0.51 2.07 -8.33
N LEU A 55 -0.87 0.81 -8.02
CA LEU A 55 -0.54 -0.32 -8.88
C LEU A 55 -1.37 -0.38 -10.17
N ILE A 56 -2.50 0.30 -10.19
CA ILE A 56 -3.31 0.55 -11.37
C ILE A 56 -3.15 2.04 -11.69
N PRO A 57 -2.81 2.41 -12.94
CA PRO A 57 -2.72 1.56 -14.13
C PRO A 57 -1.33 0.92 -14.39
N ASP A 58 -0.26 1.28 -13.70
CA ASP A 58 1.13 0.96 -14.07
C ASP A 58 1.42 -0.55 -14.24
N PHE A 59 1.00 -1.36 -13.27
CA PHE A 59 1.26 -2.82 -13.28
C PHE A 59 0.08 -3.62 -13.81
N PHE A 60 -1.08 -3.01 -13.90
CA PHE A 60 -2.32 -3.65 -14.35
C PHE A 60 -2.97 -2.75 -15.38
N GLU A 61 -2.70 -3.05 -16.64
CA GLU A 61 -3.24 -2.32 -17.78
C GLU A 61 -4.77 -2.47 -17.88
N GLY A 62 -5.43 -1.39 -18.30
CA GLY A 62 -6.87 -1.37 -18.48
C GLY A 62 -7.42 0.01 -18.80
N THR A 63 -8.72 0.09 -18.91
CA THR A 63 -9.43 1.33 -19.24
C THR A 63 -9.96 1.98 -17.96
N ILE A 64 -9.61 3.25 -17.74
CA ILE A 64 -10.12 4.09 -16.65
C ILE A 64 -11.20 5.03 -17.21
N THR A 65 -12.29 5.19 -16.44
CA THR A 65 -13.28 6.28 -16.66
C THR A 65 -13.64 6.90 -15.30
N GLY A 66 -14.10 8.15 -15.32
CA GLY A 66 -14.26 8.93 -14.10
C GLY A 66 -12.91 9.44 -13.58
N SER A 67 -12.82 9.71 -12.29
CA SER A 67 -11.57 10.16 -11.66
C SER A 67 -11.37 9.52 -10.29
N CYS A 68 -10.12 9.24 -9.93
CA CYS A 68 -9.75 8.82 -8.59
C CYS A 68 -8.45 9.51 -8.17
N ARG A 69 -8.48 10.24 -7.06
CA ARG A 69 -7.31 10.93 -6.49
C ARG A 69 -6.95 10.33 -5.15
N VAL A 70 -5.66 10.14 -4.95
CA VAL A 70 -5.09 9.63 -3.70
C VAL A 70 -4.05 10.63 -3.21
N CYS A 71 -4.24 11.16 -2.02
CA CYS A 71 -3.39 12.20 -1.44
C CYS A 71 -3.21 13.42 -2.39
N GLY A 72 -4.27 13.77 -3.14
CA GLY A 72 -4.27 14.88 -4.10
C GLY A 72 -3.74 14.55 -5.50
N MET A 73 -3.16 13.38 -5.71
CA MET A 73 -2.59 12.90 -6.97
C MET A 73 -3.63 12.07 -7.74
N ASP A 74 -3.86 12.38 -9.00
CA ASP A 74 -4.74 11.60 -9.88
C ASP A 74 -4.03 10.34 -10.33
N ILE A 75 -4.69 9.18 -10.20
CA ILE A 75 -4.06 7.88 -10.51
C ILE A 75 -3.78 7.68 -12.00
N SER A 76 -4.37 8.47 -12.88
CA SER A 76 -4.12 8.43 -14.32
C SER A 76 -2.92 9.27 -14.75
N GLU A 77 -2.39 10.13 -13.88
CA GLU A 77 -1.35 11.11 -14.17
C GLU A 77 -0.03 10.84 -13.42
N HIS A 78 -0.02 9.91 -12.45
CA HIS A 78 1.10 9.66 -11.56
C HIS A 78 1.49 8.18 -11.55
N GLU A 79 2.79 7.91 -11.43
CA GLU A 79 3.33 6.56 -11.36
C GLU A 79 3.27 5.97 -9.94
N THR A 80 3.32 4.65 -9.82
CA THR A 80 3.33 3.93 -8.52
C THR A 80 4.38 4.47 -7.54
N GLY A 81 5.54 4.88 -8.06
CA GLY A 81 6.63 5.45 -7.27
C GLY A 81 6.25 6.72 -6.50
N ASP A 82 5.39 7.56 -7.06
CA ASP A 82 4.94 8.81 -6.45
C ASP A 82 4.13 8.57 -5.17
N TYR A 83 3.40 7.46 -5.12
CA TYR A 83 2.57 7.08 -3.97
C TYR A 83 3.37 6.48 -2.81
N SER A 84 4.60 6.04 -3.05
CA SER A 84 5.41 5.29 -2.08
C SER A 84 5.67 6.03 -0.75
N SER A 85 5.63 7.35 -0.76
CA SER A 85 5.78 8.18 0.45
C SER A 85 4.46 8.44 1.19
N TYR A 86 3.32 8.13 0.59
CA TYR A 86 1.99 8.48 1.08
C TYR A 86 1.13 7.26 1.42
N VAL A 87 1.33 6.15 0.71
CA VAL A 87 0.50 4.96 0.82
C VAL A 87 1.35 3.75 1.19
N GLY A 88 1.11 3.19 2.36
CA GLY A 88 1.66 1.91 2.77
C GLY A 88 0.68 0.78 2.47
N SER A 89 1.17 -0.33 1.92
CA SER A 89 0.35 -1.51 1.61
C SER A 89 0.83 -2.74 2.36
N VAL A 90 -0.11 -3.51 2.91
CA VAL A 90 0.13 -4.82 3.48
C VAL A 90 -0.66 -5.84 2.67
N PHE A 91 0.04 -6.78 2.03
CA PHE A 91 -0.59 -7.79 1.19
C PHE A 91 -0.97 -9.04 2.00
N GLN A 92 -1.85 -9.86 1.41
CA GLN A 92 -2.35 -11.08 2.04
C GLN A 92 -1.25 -12.13 2.26
N ASP A 93 -0.24 -12.20 1.36
CA ASP A 93 0.94 -13.04 1.53
C ASP A 93 2.15 -12.17 1.94
N PRO A 94 2.55 -12.19 3.22
CA PRO A 94 3.70 -11.43 3.69
C PRO A 94 5.02 -11.85 3.03
N ARG A 95 5.11 -13.09 2.52
CA ARG A 95 6.36 -13.61 1.94
C ARG A 95 6.76 -12.90 0.67
N SER A 96 5.78 -12.44 -0.10
CA SER A 96 6.02 -11.71 -1.35
C SER A 96 6.50 -10.27 -1.14
N GLN A 97 6.52 -9.79 0.11
CA GLN A 97 6.87 -8.41 0.43
C GLN A 97 8.30 -8.22 0.95
N PHE A 98 8.99 -9.32 1.33
CA PHE A 98 10.33 -9.23 1.89
C PHE A 98 11.39 -9.18 0.80
N PHE A 99 12.28 -8.20 0.91
CA PHE A 99 13.40 -7.96 -0.01
C PHE A 99 14.74 -8.40 0.57
N THR A 100 14.87 -8.47 1.90
CA THR A 100 16.13 -8.80 2.57
C THR A 100 16.04 -10.15 3.30
N LEU A 101 17.18 -10.62 3.80
CA LEU A 101 17.24 -11.91 4.50
C LEU A 101 16.99 -11.81 6.00
N HIS A 102 17.13 -10.62 6.60
CA HIS A 102 17.09 -10.42 8.03
C HIS A 102 16.13 -9.30 8.42
N VAL A 103 15.43 -9.47 9.54
CA VAL A 103 14.50 -8.46 10.09
C VAL A 103 15.17 -7.09 10.25
N LYS A 104 16.41 -7.07 10.76
CA LYS A 104 17.14 -5.82 11.00
C LYS A 104 17.37 -5.01 9.72
N THR A 105 17.54 -5.65 8.58
CA THR A 105 17.75 -4.99 7.28
C THR A 105 16.45 -4.71 6.54
N GLU A 106 15.41 -5.48 6.80
CA GLU A 106 14.09 -5.31 6.17
C GLU A 106 13.38 -4.02 6.63
N ILE A 107 13.42 -3.73 7.92
CA ILE A 107 12.72 -2.56 8.48
C ILE A 107 13.21 -1.23 7.89
N PRO A 108 14.52 -0.94 7.76
CA PRO A 108 15.00 0.31 7.17
C PRO A 108 14.93 0.35 5.64
N PHE A 109 14.85 -0.81 4.97
CA PHE A 109 14.93 -0.96 3.52
C PHE A 109 14.04 0.03 2.72
N PRO A 110 12.75 0.22 3.03
CA PRO A 110 11.93 1.20 2.29
C PRO A 110 12.44 2.64 2.43
N SER A 111 12.90 3.02 3.63
CA SER A 111 13.42 4.36 3.87
C SER A 111 14.77 4.60 3.18
N GLU A 112 15.59 3.56 3.07
CA GLU A 112 16.87 3.59 2.34
C GLU A 112 16.62 3.79 0.84
N ASN A 113 15.66 3.07 0.26
CA ASN A 113 15.29 3.21 -1.16
C ASN A 113 14.75 4.61 -1.50
N LEU A 114 14.06 5.25 -0.56
CA LEU A 114 13.58 6.63 -0.70
C LEU A 114 14.67 7.69 -0.47
N GLY A 115 15.93 7.29 -0.24
CA GLY A 115 17.03 8.22 0.02
C GLY A 115 16.88 9.01 1.32
N THR A 116 16.15 8.48 2.29
CA THR A 116 15.94 9.15 3.58
C THR A 116 17.27 9.31 4.33
N PRO A 117 17.56 10.47 4.97
CA PRO A 117 18.78 10.66 5.75
C PRO A 117 18.96 9.62 6.85
N SER A 118 20.20 9.12 7.06
CA SER A 118 20.49 8.03 8.00
C SER A 118 20.04 8.29 9.43
N SER A 119 20.08 9.53 9.92
CA SER A 119 19.59 9.90 11.25
C SER A 119 18.08 9.66 11.38
N VAL A 120 17.31 10.02 10.35
CA VAL A 120 15.85 9.82 10.31
C VAL A 120 15.52 8.33 10.21
N ILE A 121 16.28 7.55 9.43
CA ILE A 121 16.13 6.10 9.33
C ILE A 121 16.32 5.45 10.70
N GLN A 122 17.35 5.84 11.43
CA GLN A 122 17.63 5.29 12.76
C GLN A 122 16.52 5.61 13.76
N ASP A 123 15.95 6.80 13.72
CA ASP A 123 14.85 7.19 14.59
C ASP A 123 13.57 6.42 14.23
N ARG A 124 13.23 6.32 12.95
CA ARG A 124 12.11 5.50 12.47
C ARG A 124 12.27 4.04 12.87
N PHE A 125 13.43 3.46 12.63
CA PHE A 125 13.76 2.08 13.02
C PHE A 125 13.52 1.82 14.51
N ARG A 126 14.08 2.66 15.39
CA ARG A 126 13.91 2.53 16.85
C ARG A 126 12.43 2.59 17.25
N ASN A 127 11.69 3.54 16.68
CA ASN A 127 10.28 3.74 16.99
C ASN A 127 9.44 2.55 16.51
N THR A 128 9.65 2.07 15.28
CA THR A 128 8.95 0.90 14.72
C THR A 128 9.20 -0.35 15.56
N VAL A 129 10.47 -0.64 15.88
CA VAL A 129 10.85 -1.79 16.71
C VAL A 129 10.18 -1.76 18.07
N LYS A 130 10.08 -0.57 18.67
CA LYS A 130 9.43 -0.37 19.98
C LYS A 130 7.90 -0.53 19.87
N GLN A 131 7.27 0.11 18.89
CA GLN A 131 5.81 0.08 18.71
C GLN A 131 5.29 -1.33 18.43
N LEU A 132 6.00 -2.07 17.58
CA LEU A 132 5.61 -3.44 17.20
C LEU A 132 6.12 -4.50 18.18
N ASN A 133 6.93 -4.10 19.17
CA ASN A 133 7.54 -5.00 20.18
C ASN A 133 8.28 -6.20 19.53
N ILE A 134 9.17 -5.90 18.56
CA ILE A 134 9.89 -6.89 17.76
C ILE A 134 11.40 -6.92 18.01
N SER A 135 11.88 -6.37 19.12
CA SER A 135 13.30 -6.30 19.44
C SER A 135 13.99 -7.69 19.48
N ASN A 136 13.26 -8.71 19.91
CA ASN A 136 13.72 -10.11 19.95
C ASN A 136 13.84 -10.76 18.56
N LEU A 137 13.22 -10.16 17.53
CA LEU A 137 13.23 -10.69 16.17
C LEU A 137 14.37 -10.13 15.32
N LEU A 138 15.00 -9.04 15.73
CA LEU A 138 15.99 -8.32 14.90
C LEU A 138 17.17 -9.16 14.42
N LYS A 139 17.55 -10.20 15.17
CA LYS A 139 18.64 -11.09 14.81
C LYS A 139 18.21 -12.30 13.99
N LYS A 140 16.92 -12.51 13.84
CA LYS A 140 16.37 -13.64 13.07
C LYS A 140 16.45 -13.39 11.57
N SER A 141 16.61 -14.48 10.83
CA SER A 141 16.30 -14.50 9.41
C SER A 141 14.78 -14.42 9.21
N ILE A 142 14.35 -13.79 8.12
CA ILE A 142 12.93 -13.75 7.71
C ILE A 142 12.34 -15.17 7.58
N PHE A 143 13.16 -16.14 7.18
CA PHE A 143 12.70 -17.54 7.02
C PHE A 143 12.44 -18.25 8.35
N GLU A 144 13.05 -17.77 9.46
CA GLU A 144 12.85 -18.33 10.80
C GLU A 144 11.61 -17.77 11.51
N LEU A 145 10.95 -16.79 10.91
CA LEU A 145 9.76 -16.17 11.50
C LEU A 145 8.53 -17.04 11.30
N SER A 146 7.72 -17.18 12.33
CA SER A 146 6.36 -17.71 12.24
C SER A 146 5.46 -16.81 11.39
N SER A 147 4.33 -17.34 10.90
CA SER A 147 3.37 -16.54 10.11
C SER A 147 2.89 -15.29 10.86
N GLY A 148 2.62 -15.38 12.17
CA GLY A 148 2.22 -14.23 12.97
C GLY A 148 3.35 -13.22 13.21
N GLU A 149 4.63 -13.65 13.29
CA GLU A 149 5.77 -12.76 13.40
C GLU A 149 6.03 -12.02 12.07
N LYS A 150 5.71 -12.63 10.92
CA LYS A 150 5.82 -11.99 9.59
C LYS A 150 4.77 -10.93 9.33
N GLN A 151 3.66 -10.95 10.07
CA GLN A 151 2.58 -9.98 9.93
C GLN A 151 2.75 -8.74 10.80
N LYS A 152 3.75 -8.75 11.68
CA LYS A 152 4.12 -7.58 12.48
C LYS A 152 5.00 -6.62 11.71
#